data_337809c769bde3b7d0bf2d11ec24ee2c
#
_entry.id   337809c769bde3b7d0bf2d11ec24ee2c
#
_cell.length_a   1.000
_cell.length_b   1.000
_cell.length_c   1.000
_cell.angle_alpha   90.00
_cell.angle_beta   90.00
_cell.angle_gamma   90.00
#
_symmetry.space_group_name_H-M   'P 1'
#
loop_
_entity.id
_entity.type
_entity.pdbx_description
1 polymer ?
#
loop_
_entity_poly.entity_id
_entity_poly.type
_entity_poly.pdbx_seq_one_letter_code
_entity_poly.pdbx_strand_id
1 'polypeptide(L)'
;DGLGFLYAVTLGGYLGDYKPGDRANSHISPTIVTKDNGFYLSLGAAGGSRIITAVTQVISNVIDKGMRLDKALQKGRVYNVNDTTEIESHDGIVWEFKKDEIPYKNRLIMKSARFGRVHAVQYDTITNTIIGAADPDWEGSVKTY
;
A
#
# COMPACT_ATOMS: atom_id res chain seq x y z
N ASP A 1 7.67 -4.55 -30.37
CA ASP A 1 7.13 -5.90 -30.55
C ASP A 1 8.14 -6.92 -30.02
N GLY A 2 7.69 -7.94 -29.31
CA GLY A 2 8.52 -9.11 -28.96
C GLY A 2 9.27 -9.05 -27.64
N LEU A 3 9.11 -8.02 -26.81
CA LEU A 3 9.79 -7.94 -25.51
C LEU A 3 9.10 -8.73 -24.39
N GLY A 4 7.85 -9.15 -24.57
CA GLY A 4 7.10 -9.95 -23.60
C GLY A 4 6.74 -9.21 -22.29
N PHE A 5 6.94 -7.89 -22.21
CA PHE A 5 6.56 -7.07 -21.07
C PHE A 5 6.04 -5.69 -21.51
N LEU A 6 5.32 -5.04 -20.63
CA LEU A 6 4.82 -3.69 -20.84
C LEU A 6 5.76 -2.66 -20.20
N TYR A 7 5.98 -1.55 -20.90
CA TYR A 7 6.69 -0.41 -20.31
C TYR A 7 5.85 0.27 -19.23
N ALA A 8 6.51 0.74 -18.19
CA ALA A 8 5.85 1.56 -17.18
C ALA A 8 5.41 2.90 -17.78
N VAL A 9 4.14 3.25 -17.60
CA VAL A 9 3.57 4.53 -18.08
C VAL A 9 3.75 5.69 -17.09
N THR A 10 4.63 5.55 -16.14
CA THR A 10 4.91 6.53 -15.08
C THR A 10 5.28 7.91 -15.63
N LEU A 11 5.94 7.94 -16.78
CA LEU A 11 6.36 9.17 -17.45
C LEU A 11 5.18 10.05 -17.91
N GLY A 12 4.08 9.43 -18.34
CA GLY A 12 2.94 10.15 -18.90
C GLY A 12 2.11 10.93 -17.89
N GLY A 13 2.22 10.63 -16.59
CA GLY A 13 1.39 11.21 -15.53
C GLY A 13 2.09 12.19 -14.60
N TYR A 14 3.42 12.23 -14.58
CA TYR A 14 4.17 12.95 -13.53
C TYR A 14 5.14 14.00 -14.03
N LEU A 15 5.38 14.12 -15.31
CA LEU A 15 6.41 15.02 -15.84
C LEU A 15 5.87 16.27 -16.55
N GLY A 16 4.59 16.41 -16.87
CA GLY A 16 4.15 17.56 -17.67
C GLY A 16 5.04 17.75 -18.93
N ASP A 17 5.52 18.95 -19.15
CA ASP A 17 6.50 19.27 -20.22
C ASP A 17 7.91 18.85 -19.76
N TYR A 18 8.44 17.77 -20.31
CA TYR A 18 9.76 17.24 -19.98
C TYR A 18 10.77 17.36 -21.12
N LYS A 19 12.04 17.39 -20.76
CA LYS A 19 13.19 17.45 -21.69
C LYS A 19 13.95 16.13 -21.68
N PRO A 20 14.70 15.81 -22.76
CA PRO A 20 15.60 14.68 -22.74
C PRO A 20 16.56 14.71 -21.54
N GLY A 21 16.62 13.60 -20.81
CA GLY A 21 17.39 13.46 -19.58
C GLY A 21 16.62 13.70 -18.28
N ASP A 22 15.41 14.23 -18.34
CA ASP A 22 14.56 14.37 -17.16
C ASP A 22 14.15 12.99 -16.60
N ARG A 23 14.03 12.91 -15.29
CA ARG A 23 13.61 11.70 -14.59
C ARG A 23 12.20 11.85 -14.05
N ALA A 24 11.36 10.85 -14.29
CA ALA A 24 10.05 10.79 -13.67
C ALA A 24 10.15 10.65 -12.15
N ASN A 25 9.29 11.37 -11.44
CA ASN A 25 9.08 11.14 -10.01
C ASN A 25 8.17 9.92 -9.83
N SER A 26 8.71 8.83 -9.32
CA SER A 26 7.95 7.57 -9.17
C SER A 26 7.69 7.27 -7.70
N HIS A 27 6.46 6.87 -7.38
CA HIS A 27 6.04 6.37 -6.07
C HIS A 27 5.95 4.83 -6.03
N ILE A 28 6.36 4.15 -7.10
CA ILE A 28 6.37 2.68 -7.16
C ILE A 28 7.34 2.16 -6.09
N SER A 29 6.83 1.33 -5.18
CA SER A 29 7.55 0.85 -4.01
C SER A 29 7.36 -0.67 -3.83
N PRO A 30 7.88 -1.49 -4.77
CA PRO A 30 7.90 -2.92 -4.54
C PRO A 30 8.82 -3.21 -3.35
N THR A 31 8.31 -3.98 -2.38
CA THR A 31 9.01 -4.19 -1.12
C THR A 31 9.09 -5.66 -0.79
N ILE A 32 10.27 -6.11 -0.37
CA ILE A 32 10.51 -7.44 0.18
C ILE A 32 11.02 -7.28 1.61
N VAL A 33 10.37 -7.95 2.54
CA VAL A 33 10.80 -8.04 3.93
C VAL A 33 11.35 -9.42 4.17
N THR A 34 12.51 -9.49 4.79
CA THR A 34 13.16 -10.76 5.16
C THR A 34 13.22 -10.89 6.68
N LYS A 35 13.14 -12.12 7.16
CA LYS A 35 13.32 -12.49 8.57
C LYS A 35 14.17 -13.74 8.64
N ASP A 36 15.14 -13.76 9.57
CA ASP A 36 16.03 -14.91 9.79
C ASP A 36 16.73 -15.39 8.51
N ASN A 37 17.17 -14.44 7.68
CA ASN A 37 17.79 -14.65 6.36
C ASN A 37 16.89 -15.32 5.31
N GLY A 38 15.58 -15.39 5.56
CA GLY A 38 14.60 -15.93 4.62
C GLY A 38 13.56 -14.89 4.16
N PHE A 39 12.80 -15.25 3.15
CA PHE A 39 11.64 -14.49 2.69
C PHE A 39 10.56 -14.50 3.78
N TYR A 40 9.98 -13.34 4.05
CA TYR A 40 8.86 -13.21 4.99
C TYR A 40 7.64 -12.56 4.36
N LEU A 41 7.81 -11.41 3.69
CA LEU A 41 6.70 -10.67 3.10
C LEU A 41 7.16 -9.98 1.82
N SER A 42 6.37 -10.08 0.77
CA SER A 42 6.53 -9.29 -0.45
C SER A 42 5.24 -8.58 -0.77
N LEU A 43 5.32 -7.30 -1.07
CA LEU A 43 4.15 -6.51 -1.37
C LEU A 43 4.45 -5.35 -2.31
N GLY A 44 3.41 -4.90 -2.98
CA GLY A 44 3.39 -3.73 -3.82
C GLY A 44 1.99 -3.16 -3.89
N ALA A 45 1.86 -1.96 -4.43
CA ALA A 45 0.58 -1.30 -4.53
C ALA A 45 0.43 -0.49 -5.82
N ALA A 46 -0.82 -0.25 -6.22
CA ALA A 46 -1.22 0.79 -7.15
C ALA A 46 -1.87 1.94 -6.38
N GLY A 47 -1.74 3.20 -6.86
CA GLY A 47 -2.42 4.33 -6.19
C GLY A 47 -1.63 5.65 -6.15
N GLY A 48 -0.66 5.83 -7.05
CA GLY A 48 0.10 7.07 -7.17
C GLY A 48 0.86 7.42 -5.88
N SER A 49 0.76 8.67 -5.42
CA SER A 49 1.47 9.15 -4.23
C SER A 49 1.10 8.42 -2.93
N ARG A 50 -0.02 7.73 -2.88
CA ARG A 50 -0.47 6.97 -1.71
C ARG A 50 0.18 5.59 -1.59
N ILE A 51 0.90 5.12 -2.61
CA ILE A 51 1.54 3.80 -2.62
C ILE A 51 2.47 3.62 -1.43
N ILE A 52 3.37 4.56 -1.19
CA ILE A 52 4.41 4.46 -0.15
C ILE A 52 3.76 4.30 1.22
N THR A 53 2.81 5.18 1.56
CA THR A 53 2.13 5.15 2.85
C THR A 53 1.26 3.91 3.02
N ALA A 54 0.62 3.42 1.96
CA ALA A 54 -0.18 2.20 1.99
C ALA A 54 0.70 0.96 2.27
N VAL A 55 1.80 0.82 1.54
CA VAL A 55 2.78 -0.26 1.74
C VAL A 55 3.33 -0.25 3.17
N THR A 56 3.77 0.92 3.65
CA THR A 56 4.31 1.08 5.01
C THR A 56 3.30 0.68 6.09
N GLN A 57 2.05 1.13 5.96
CA GLN A 57 1.01 0.81 6.94
C GLN A 57 0.66 -0.68 6.96
N VAL A 58 0.63 -1.34 5.80
CA VAL A 58 0.42 -2.79 5.74
C VAL A 58 1.58 -3.54 6.40
N ILE A 59 2.83 -3.15 6.13
CA ILE A 59 4.01 -3.75 6.78
C ILE A 59 3.91 -3.60 8.30
N SER A 60 3.64 -2.41 8.80
CA SER A 60 3.48 -2.16 10.24
C SER A 60 2.33 -2.97 10.85
N ASN A 61 1.21 -3.08 10.17
CA ASN A 61 0.09 -3.90 10.66
C ASN A 61 0.46 -5.38 10.77
N VAL A 62 1.23 -5.92 9.81
CA VAL A 62 1.66 -7.32 9.83
C VAL A 62 2.77 -7.55 10.85
N ILE A 63 3.81 -6.70 10.85
CA ILE A 63 5.03 -6.93 11.63
C ILE A 63 4.88 -6.43 13.06
N ASP A 64 4.50 -5.16 13.24
CA ASP A 64 4.49 -4.54 14.56
C ASP A 64 3.25 -4.92 15.36
N LYS A 65 2.11 -5.12 14.69
CA LYS A 65 0.83 -5.45 15.34
C LYS A 65 0.46 -6.94 15.25
N GLY A 66 1.24 -7.75 14.54
CA GLY A 66 0.99 -9.18 14.39
C GLY A 66 -0.32 -9.53 13.69
N MET A 67 -0.83 -8.64 12.84
CA MET A 67 -2.08 -8.88 12.14
C MET A 67 -1.92 -9.93 11.04
N ARG A 68 -2.96 -10.75 10.84
CA ARG A 68 -3.03 -11.60 9.64
C ARG A 68 -3.01 -10.74 8.39
N LEU A 69 -2.39 -11.22 7.33
CA LEU A 69 -2.19 -10.48 6.08
C LEU A 69 -3.50 -9.93 5.50
N ASP A 70 -4.54 -10.76 5.42
CA ASP A 70 -5.86 -10.35 4.93
C ASP A 70 -6.48 -9.23 5.76
N LYS A 71 -6.33 -9.28 7.08
CA LYS A 71 -6.82 -8.25 8.00
C LYS A 71 -6.00 -6.97 7.93
N ALA A 72 -4.70 -7.08 7.73
CA ALA A 72 -3.82 -5.94 7.54
C ALA A 72 -4.17 -5.15 6.26
N LEU A 73 -4.57 -5.85 5.18
CA LEU A 73 -5.02 -5.22 3.95
C LEU A 73 -6.42 -4.59 4.07
N GLN A 74 -7.31 -5.19 4.85
CA GLN A 74 -8.66 -4.65 5.10
C GLN A 74 -8.67 -3.41 5.98
N LYS A 75 -7.64 -3.21 6.81
CA LYS A 75 -7.59 -2.08 7.73
C LYS A 75 -7.57 -0.75 6.97
N GLY A 76 -8.31 0.24 7.50
CA GLY A 76 -8.31 1.58 6.98
C GLY A 76 -6.93 2.24 7.03
N ARG A 77 -6.67 3.10 6.06
CA ARG A 77 -5.38 3.78 5.88
C ARG A 77 -5.53 5.28 6.02
N VAL A 78 -4.44 5.91 6.40
CA VAL A 78 -4.30 7.35 6.44
C VAL A 78 -3.27 7.81 5.41
N TYR A 79 -3.46 9.01 4.91
CA TYR A 79 -2.50 9.66 4.02
C TYR A 79 -2.34 11.11 4.43
N ASN A 80 -1.10 11.49 4.71
CA ASN A 80 -0.77 12.86 5.08
C ASN A 80 -0.12 13.56 3.90
N VAL A 81 -0.63 14.72 3.57
CA VAL A 81 -0.09 15.60 2.53
C VAL A 81 -0.19 17.06 2.99
N ASN A 82 0.95 17.73 3.04
CA ASN A 82 1.08 19.07 3.57
C ASN A 82 0.51 19.17 5.01
N ASP A 83 -0.49 20.02 5.22
CA ASP A 83 -1.20 20.22 6.49
C ASP A 83 -2.55 19.47 6.57
N THR A 84 -2.73 18.47 5.71
CA THR A 84 -3.98 17.72 5.62
C THR A 84 -3.73 16.24 5.87
N THR A 85 -4.53 15.64 6.75
CA THR A 85 -4.62 14.19 6.94
C THR A 85 -5.91 13.68 6.30
N GLU A 86 -5.76 12.87 5.28
CA GLU A 86 -6.86 12.14 4.67
C GLU A 86 -7.01 10.77 5.34
N ILE A 87 -8.25 10.37 5.61
CA ILE A 87 -8.59 9.09 6.24
C ILE A 87 -9.58 8.35 5.35
N GLU A 88 -9.35 7.07 5.14
CA GLU A 88 -10.33 6.20 4.50
C GLU A 88 -11.61 6.13 5.33
N SER A 89 -12.75 6.30 4.67
CA SER A 89 -14.08 6.24 5.29
C SER A 89 -15.01 5.50 4.35
N HIS A 90 -15.04 4.20 4.45
CA HIS A 90 -15.96 3.33 3.70
C HIS A 90 -16.43 2.20 4.62
N ASP A 91 -17.40 1.44 4.17
CA ASP A 91 -18.04 0.39 4.96
C ASP A 91 -17.04 -0.59 5.57
N GLY A 92 -17.22 -0.88 6.84
CA GLY A 92 -16.38 -1.79 7.61
C GLY A 92 -15.12 -1.17 8.23
N ILE A 93 -14.85 0.13 8.01
CA ILE A 93 -13.73 0.81 8.67
C ILE A 93 -14.24 1.59 9.87
N VAL A 94 -13.73 1.24 11.04
CA VAL A 94 -13.93 1.97 12.30
C VAL A 94 -12.63 2.64 12.69
N TRP A 95 -12.69 3.95 12.92
CA TRP A 95 -11.58 4.73 13.43
C TRP A 95 -11.78 5.02 14.91
N GLU A 96 -10.84 4.55 15.71
CA GLU A 96 -10.77 4.80 17.14
C GLU A 96 -9.66 5.82 17.42
N PHE A 97 -9.93 7.09 17.20
CA PHE A 97 -9.03 8.16 17.64
C PHE A 97 -9.83 9.33 18.19
N LYS A 98 -9.24 10.05 19.12
CA LYS A 98 -9.77 11.30 19.60
C LYS A 98 -9.28 12.44 18.71
N LYS A 99 -10.13 13.44 18.52
CA LYS A 99 -9.83 14.57 17.64
C LYS A 99 -8.57 15.34 18.07
N ASP A 100 -8.28 15.34 19.34
CA ASP A 100 -7.12 15.93 19.98
C ASP A 100 -5.83 15.09 19.88
N GLU A 101 -5.95 13.81 19.51
CA GLU A 101 -4.81 12.93 19.22
C GLU A 101 -4.23 13.12 17.80
N ILE A 102 -4.94 13.85 16.94
CA ILE A 102 -4.45 14.19 15.61
C ILE A 102 -3.40 15.29 15.71
N PRO A 103 -2.18 15.08 15.23
CA PRO A 103 -1.13 16.06 15.38
C PRO A 103 -1.52 17.41 14.78
N TYR A 104 -1.40 18.38 15.64
CA TYR A 104 -1.25 19.80 15.45
C TYR A 104 -1.53 20.37 14.05
N LYS A 105 -2.62 21.14 13.95
CA LYS A 105 -3.07 21.90 12.78
C LYS A 105 -3.47 21.12 11.53
N ASN A 106 -3.43 19.80 11.54
CA ASN A 106 -3.83 19.05 10.36
C ASN A 106 -5.34 19.10 10.13
N ARG A 107 -5.70 19.44 8.92
CA ARG A 107 -7.07 19.36 8.46
C ARG A 107 -7.42 17.89 8.20
N LEU A 108 -8.37 17.35 8.94
CA LEU A 108 -8.85 16.00 8.76
C LEU A 108 -9.89 15.93 7.65
N ILE A 109 -9.68 15.08 6.66
CA ILE A 109 -10.60 14.85 5.56
C ILE A 109 -10.91 13.36 5.46
N MET A 110 -12.20 13.03 5.49
CA MET A 110 -12.68 11.68 5.23
C MET A 110 -12.81 11.44 3.73
N LYS A 111 -12.33 10.30 3.25
CA LYS A 111 -12.41 9.91 1.85
C LYS A 111 -13.02 8.52 1.73
N SER A 112 -14.00 8.38 0.86
CA SER A 112 -14.67 7.10 0.59
C SER A 112 -13.86 6.14 -0.28
N ALA A 113 -12.70 6.56 -0.78
CA ALA A 113 -11.83 5.73 -1.61
C ALA A 113 -10.70 5.10 -0.80
N ARG A 114 -10.23 3.94 -1.22
CA ARG A 114 -9.03 3.31 -0.66
C ARG A 114 -7.74 4.02 -1.07
N PHE A 115 -6.79 4.06 -0.14
CA PHE A 115 -5.48 4.68 -0.34
C PHE A 115 -4.43 3.62 -0.69
N GLY A 116 -4.15 3.52 -1.98
CA GLY A 116 -3.26 2.50 -2.51
C GLY A 116 -3.89 1.11 -2.42
N ARG A 117 -3.84 0.37 -3.49
CA ARG A 117 -4.36 -1.00 -3.56
C ARG A 117 -3.21 -1.96 -3.45
N VAL A 118 -3.08 -2.58 -2.28
CA VAL A 118 -1.95 -3.42 -1.93
C VAL A 118 -2.23 -4.88 -2.29
N HIS A 119 -1.24 -5.52 -2.90
CA HIS A 119 -1.20 -6.96 -3.08
C HIS A 119 0.04 -7.50 -2.38
N ALA A 120 -0.11 -8.58 -1.67
CA ALA A 120 0.96 -9.10 -0.84
C ALA A 120 0.99 -10.62 -0.80
N VAL A 121 2.19 -11.15 -0.59
CA VAL A 121 2.46 -12.57 -0.34
C VAL A 121 3.32 -12.66 0.92
N GLN A 122 2.94 -13.52 1.85
CA GLN A 122 3.61 -13.74 3.12
C GLN A 122 3.96 -15.21 3.29
N TYR A 123 5.15 -15.49 3.82
CA TYR A 123 5.48 -16.82 4.31
C TYR A 123 5.02 -16.95 5.77
N ASP A 124 4.08 -17.85 5.99
CA ASP A 124 3.63 -18.21 7.33
C ASP A 124 4.58 -19.23 7.94
N THR A 125 5.35 -18.79 8.91
CA THR A 125 6.35 -19.64 9.60
C THR A 125 5.72 -20.69 10.52
N ILE A 126 4.45 -20.53 10.89
CA ILE A 126 3.73 -21.47 11.77
C ILE A 126 3.24 -22.65 10.94
N THR A 127 2.59 -22.36 9.83
CA THR A 127 2.01 -23.39 8.94
C THR A 127 3.00 -23.87 7.87
N ASN A 128 4.12 -23.19 7.71
CA ASN A 128 5.13 -23.45 6.66
C ASN A 128 4.53 -23.31 5.26
N THR A 129 3.65 -22.34 5.07
CA THR A 129 2.93 -22.11 3.81
C THR A 129 3.08 -20.68 3.32
N ILE A 130 2.85 -20.47 2.03
CA ILE A 130 2.76 -19.14 1.44
C ILE A 130 1.30 -18.72 1.41
N ILE A 131 1.01 -17.55 1.97
CA ILE A 131 -0.30 -16.92 2.00
C ILE A 131 -0.25 -15.70 1.08
N GLY A 132 -1.23 -15.56 0.20
CA GLY A 132 -1.42 -14.35 -0.59
C GLY A 132 -2.69 -13.62 -0.20
N ALA A 133 -2.69 -12.31 -0.37
CA ALA A 133 -3.88 -11.49 -0.21
C ALA A 133 -3.84 -10.28 -1.15
N ALA A 134 -5.02 -9.88 -1.61
CA ALA A 134 -5.26 -8.69 -2.40
C ALA A 134 -6.13 -7.71 -1.62
N ASP A 135 -6.01 -6.43 -1.92
CA ASP A 135 -6.87 -5.41 -1.37
C ASP A 135 -8.35 -5.71 -1.72
N PRO A 136 -9.28 -5.64 -0.76
CA PRO A 136 -10.64 -6.17 -0.94
C PRO A 136 -11.50 -5.42 -1.96
N ASP A 137 -11.14 -4.19 -2.31
CA ASP A 137 -11.88 -3.38 -3.29
C ASP A 137 -11.24 -3.37 -4.69
N TRP A 138 -10.29 -4.28 -4.94
CA TRP A 138 -9.67 -4.46 -6.23
C TRP A 138 -9.76 -5.90 -6.68
N GLU A 139 -10.00 -6.09 -7.98
CA GLU A 139 -9.98 -7.42 -8.57
C GLU A 139 -8.59 -8.04 -8.42
N GLY A 140 -8.46 -8.92 -7.46
CA GLY A 140 -7.25 -9.69 -7.23
C GLY A 140 -7.59 -11.09 -6.78
N SER A 141 -6.87 -12.06 -7.29
CA SER A 141 -6.98 -13.44 -6.86
C SER A 141 -5.62 -13.97 -6.43
N VAL A 142 -5.63 -14.85 -5.46
CA VAL A 142 -4.46 -15.61 -5.05
C VAL A 142 -4.59 -17.00 -5.62
N LYS A 143 -3.56 -17.44 -6.34
CA LYS A 143 -3.48 -18.80 -6.85
C LYS A 143 -2.31 -19.51 -6.19
N THR A 144 -2.59 -20.64 -5.55
CA THR A 144 -1.59 -21.53 -4.97
C THR A 144 -1.39 -22.72 -5.92
N TYR A 145 -0.16 -23.20 -6.01
CA TYR A 145 0.22 -24.38 -6.76
C TYR A 145 0.80 -25.42 -5.83
#